data_4ebcce0b3c83494bd78736c5c38907bf
#
_entry.id   4ebcce0b3c83494bd78736c5c38907bf
#
_cell.length_a   1.000
_cell.length_b   1.000
_cell.length_c   1.000
_cell.angle_alpha   90.00
_cell.angle_beta   90.00
_cell.angle_gamma   90.00
#
_symmetry.space_group_name_H-M   'P 1'
#
loop_
_entity.id
_entity.type
_entity.pdbx_description
1 polymer ?
#
loop_
_entity_poly.entity_id
_entity_poly.type
_entity_poly.pdbx_seq_one_letter_code
_entity_poly.pdbx_strand_id
1 'polypeptide(L)'
;MRTRLYSHIAMLGAAPETRGGIAAIVESYRANGLFTRWPIQYIATNCDGTLAQKTMLAAKAVRDFGLLLGEKRHVVVHVHVSSGAGFWREAAFMGAAFAAGCPVVLHLHGNGFDRSIRWFLEQAAVVCVSCEAARVWVKSVARRADVLLAPPPVAITVPEVTRPNLVLFLGHLEAQKGIYDLLEAVARVRAVVPDLRLVCAGDGDRIGVAHYAERLGIADAVKFTGWVGPSGKRALLEHAAVFALPAYDAALPVSLIEAMSAGVPVVASPVGGIPEVVADGASGFLVAPGDKGALERALRRLLIERALAARMGAAARETARARYAPERALPVLENLYESLGVGALADRTPRVQPVPLRKAA
;
A
#
# COMPACT_ATOMS: atom_id res chain seq x y z
N MET A 1 34.81 8.18 2.51
CA MET A 1 33.92 8.06 3.67
C MET A 1 32.95 9.23 3.63
N ARG A 2 31.66 9.03 3.25
CA ARG A 2 30.67 10.13 3.29
C ARG A 2 30.40 10.44 4.76
N THR A 3 30.58 11.70 5.15
CA THR A 3 30.28 12.18 6.51
C THR A 3 28.79 11.97 6.74
N ARG A 4 28.42 11.17 7.75
CA ARG A 4 27.00 10.97 8.14
C ARG A 4 26.45 12.31 8.62
N LEU A 5 25.54 12.90 7.83
CA LEU A 5 24.98 14.21 8.12
C LEU A 5 23.74 14.11 9.03
N TYR A 6 23.00 13.00 8.97
CA TYR A 6 21.72 12.84 9.66
C TYR A 6 21.73 11.61 10.59
N SER A 7 21.19 11.81 11.78
CA SER A 7 21.22 10.81 12.85
C SER A 7 19.92 10.02 12.99
N HIS A 8 18.80 10.55 12.49
CA HIS A 8 17.47 9.96 12.67
C HIS A 8 16.59 10.21 11.44
N ILE A 9 15.57 9.38 11.31
CA ILE A 9 14.47 9.52 10.36
C ILE A 9 13.21 9.73 11.18
N ALA A 10 12.55 10.88 11.03
CA ALA A 10 11.19 11.10 11.50
C ALA A 10 10.22 10.62 10.43
N MET A 11 9.59 9.47 10.63
CA MET A 11 8.58 8.97 9.70
C MET A 11 7.18 9.33 10.20
N LEU A 12 6.43 10.09 9.39
CA LEU A 12 5.10 10.58 9.73
C LEU A 12 4.03 9.88 8.88
N GLY A 13 2.90 9.56 9.47
CA GLY A 13 1.78 8.95 8.75
C GLY A 13 0.62 8.57 9.67
N ALA A 14 -0.33 7.78 9.16
CA ALA A 14 -1.45 7.29 9.95
C ALA A 14 -0.99 6.33 11.07
N ALA A 15 -1.71 6.32 12.19
CA ALA A 15 -1.44 5.37 13.27
C ALA A 15 -1.52 3.91 12.75
N PRO A 16 -0.71 2.99 13.28
CA PRO A 16 -0.69 1.59 12.80
C PRO A 16 -2.05 0.91 12.85
N GLU A 17 -2.88 1.28 13.82
CA GLU A 17 -4.23 0.75 14.01
C GLU A 17 -5.26 1.34 13.04
N THR A 18 -4.87 2.37 12.28
CA THR A 18 -5.76 3.03 11.32
C THR A 18 -6.07 2.10 10.15
N ARG A 19 -7.33 2.09 9.75
CA ARG A 19 -7.79 1.30 8.61
C ARG A 19 -7.42 2.00 7.30
N GLY A 20 -6.43 1.46 6.59
CA GLY A 20 -6.01 2.08 5.32
C GLY A 20 -4.69 1.58 4.77
N GLY A 21 -4.42 1.95 3.51
CA GLY A 21 -3.24 1.52 2.78
C GLY A 21 -1.92 2.03 3.37
N ILE A 22 -1.89 3.26 3.90
CA ILE A 22 -0.67 3.84 4.49
C ILE A 22 -0.26 3.05 5.74
N ALA A 23 -1.21 2.78 6.66
CA ALA A 23 -0.93 1.99 7.85
C ALA A 23 -0.44 0.57 7.49
N ALA A 24 -1.06 -0.07 6.49
CA ALA A 24 -0.63 -1.39 6.00
C ALA A 24 0.80 -1.38 5.44
N ILE A 25 1.19 -0.34 4.71
CA ILE A 25 2.55 -0.19 4.17
C ILE A 25 3.56 0.02 5.30
N VAL A 26 3.27 0.89 6.25
CA VAL A 26 4.16 1.17 7.40
C VAL A 26 4.31 -0.09 8.26
N GLU A 27 3.23 -0.82 8.48
CA GLU A 27 3.28 -2.11 9.20
C GLU A 27 4.14 -3.13 8.44
N SER A 28 4.03 -3.18 7.12
CA SER A 28 4.91 -4.02 6.31
C SER A 28 6.39 -3.61 6.44
N TYR A 29 6.71 -2.33 6.53
CA TYR A 29 8.07 -1.87 6.82
C TYR A 29 8.56 -2.36 8.18
N ARG A 30 7.71 -2.32 9.24
CA ARG A 30 8.03 -2.84 10.58
C ARG A 30 8.26 -4.34 10.56
N ALA A 31 7.29 -5.09 10.02
CA ALA A 31 7.32 -6.54 9.97
C ALA A 31 8.55 -7.09 9.23
N ASN A 32 9.06 -6.33 8.25
CA ASN A 32 10.24 -6.72 7.46
C ASN A 32 11.53 -6.04 7.92
N GLY A 33 11.56 -5.49 9.14
CA GLY A 33 12.77 -5.07 9.84
C GLY A 33 13.36 -3.72 9.41
N LEU A 34 12.64 -2.87 8.66
CA LEU A 34 13.16 -1.55 8.29
C LEU A 34 13.42 -0.70 9.55
N PHE A 35 12.53 -0.76 10.55
CA PHE A 35 12.64 0.00 11.80
C PHE A 35 13.74 -0.52 12.74
N THR A 36 14.16 -1.77 12.62
CA THR A 36 15.27 -2.33 13.40
C THR A 36 16.63 -2.08 12.75
N ARG A 37 16.65 -1.91 11.42
CA ARG A 37 17.89 -1.61 10.68
C ARG A 37 18.19 -0.13 10.60
N TRP A 38 17.17 0.73 10.63
CA TRP A 38 17.29 2.19 10.48
C TRP A 38 16.81 2.94 11.72
N PRO A 39 17.40 4.10 12.06
CA PRO A 39 17.00 4.90 13.21
C PRO A 39 15.70 5.67 12.94
N ILE A 40 14.61 4.94 12.73
CA ILE A 40 13.30 5.50 12.41
C ILE A 40 12.50 5.71 13.70
N GLN A 41 12.08 6.97 13.93
CA GLN A 41 11.09 7.33 14.91
C GLN A 41 9.76 7.59 14.18
N TYR A 42 8.75 6.77 14.46
CA TYR A 42 7.43 6.93 13.86
C TYR A 42 6.57 7.89 14.66
N ILE A 43 5.97 8.87 13.99
CA ILE A 43 5.06 9.84 14.57
C ILE A 43 3.70 9.68 13.88
N ALA A 44 2.72 9.15 14.61
CA ALA A 44 1.37 9.02 14.11
C ALA A 44 0.67 10.39 14.13
N THR A 45 0.17 10.82 12.97
CA THR A 45 -0.45 12.14 12.77
C THR A 45 -1.98 12.06 12.67
N ASN A 46 -2.53 10.86 12.44
CA ASN A 46 -3.95 10.60 12.33
C ASN A 46 -4.31 9.20 12.82
N CYS A 47 -5.52 9.04 13.36
CA CYS A 47 -6.10 7.74 13.71
C CYS A 47 -7.60 7.71 13.38
N ASP A 48 -8.15 6.50 13.34
CA ASP A 48 -9.59 6.32 13.41
C ASP A 48 -10.08 6.61 14.83
N GLY A 49 -11.33 7.04 15.00
CA GLY A 49 -11.92 7.28 16.30
C GLY A 49 -12.62 8.64 16.44
N THR A 50 -12.91 9.02 17.67
CA THR A 50 -13.61 10.25 18.02
C THR A 50 -12.77 11.50 17.76
N LEU A 51 -13.41 12.66 17.68
CA LEU A 51 -12.72 13.94 17.51
C LEU A 51 -11.70 14.17 18.64
N ALA A 52 -12.05 13.82 19.89
CA ALA A 52 -11.15 13.95 21.03
C ALA A 52 -9.88 13.09 20.88
N GLN A 53 -10.02 11.85 20.41
CA GLN A 53 -8.85 10.98 20.13
C GLN A 53 -7.96 11.56 19.02
N LYS A 54 -8.57 12.06 17.94
CA LYS A 54 -7.86 12.68 16.83
C LYS A 54 -7.10 13.95 17.25
N THR A 55 -7.74 14.84 18.04
CA THR A 55 -7.09 16.06 18.53
C THR A 55 -5.97 15.76 19.52
N MET A 56 -6.16 14.80 20.42
CA MET A 56 -5.12 14.39 21.37
C MET A 56 -3.90 13.80 20.64
N LEU A 57 -4.13 12.96 19.63
CA LEU A 57 -3.05 12.41 18.83
C LEU A 57 -2.32 13.50 18.03
N ALA A 58 -3.06 14.44 17.44
CA ALA A 58 -2.47 15.57 16.71
C ALA A 58 -1.60 16.45 17.63
N ALA A 59 -2.08 16.76 18.84
CA ALA A 59 -1.29 17.53 19.81
C ALA A 59 -0.02 16.77 20.24
N LYS A 60 -0.12 15.44 20.44
CA LYS A 60 1.03 14.59 20.72
C LYS A 60 2.02 14.61 19.54
N ALA A 61 1.53 14.47 18.31
CA ALA A 61 2.37 14.50 17.11
C ALA A 61 3.13 15.81 16.96
N VAL A 62 2.46 16.94 17.16
CA VAL A 62 3.08 18.29 17.13
C VAL A 62 4.16 18.41 18.20
N ARG A 63 3.88 17.98 19.44
CA ARG A 63 4.86 17.98 20.54
C ARG A 63 6.08 17.12 20.21
N ASP A 64 5.85 15.87 19.84
CA ASP A 64 6.91 14.88 19.61
C ASP A 64 7.78 15.28 18.42
N PHE A 65 7.16 15.82 17.36
CA PHE A 65 7.87 16.36 16.20
C PHE A 65 8.65 17.62 16.53
N GLY A 66 8.07 18.55 17.32
CA GLY A 66 8.73 19.75 17.77
C GLY A 66 9.97 19.47 18.64
N LEU A 67 9.85 18.54 19.57
CA LEU A 67 10.99 18.07 20.38
C LEU A 67 12.09 17.48 19.50
N LEU A 68 11.71 16.63 18.53
CA LEU A 68 12.66 16.02 17.62
C LEU A 68 13.43 17.04 16.78
N LEU A 69 12.75 18.07 16.28
CA LEU A 69 13.40 19.16 15.53
C LEU A 69 14.29 20.03 16.42
N GLY A 70 13.91 20.25 17.69
CA GLY A 70 14.67 21.05 18.66
C GLY A 70 15.92 20.34 19.17
N GLU A 71 15.82 19.06 19.50
CA GLU A 71 16.91 18.29 20.09
C GLU A 71 17.90 17.73 19.06
N LYS A 72 17.39 17.36 17.89
CA LYS A 72 18.14 16.65 16.85
C LYS A 72 18.13 17.44 15.55
N ARG A 73 19.10 18.35 15.41
CA ARG A 73 19.25 19.19 14.20
C ARG A 73 19.58 18.42 12.90
N HIS A 74 19.77 17.09 13.00
CA HIS A 74 20.16 16.24 11.88
C HIS A 74 19.11 15.12 11.65
N VAL A 75 17.92 15.51 11.20
CA VAL A 75 16.79 14.62 10.96
C VAL A 75 16.37 14.65 9.50
N VAL A 76 16.18 13.49 8.88
CA VAL A 76 15.44 13.34 7.62
C VAL A 76 13.98 13.15 7.96
N VAL A 77 13.08 13.90 7.34
CA VAL A 77 11.64 13.80 7.58
C VAL A 77 10.99 13.04 6.43
N HIS A 78 10.46 11.85 6.70
CA HIS A 78 9.77 11.01 5.71
C HIS A 78 8.28 11.03 5.98
N VAL A 79 7.51 11.67 5.10
CA VAL A 79 6.08 11.94 5.29
C VAL A 79 5.26 11.10 4.31
N HIS A 80 4.37 10.26 4.84
CA HIS A 80 3.39 9.53 4.06
C HIS A 80 2.10 10.33 3.95
N VAL A 81 1.69 10.67 2.73
CA VAL A 81 0.51 11.51 2.49
C VAL A 81 -0.53 10.81 1.61
N SER A 82 -1.79 11.05 1.92
CA SER A 82 -2.94 10.79 1.04
C SER A 82 -3.46 12.11 0.46
N SER A 83 -4.31 12.04 -0.56
CA SER A 83 -4.96 13.23 -1.15
C SER A 83 -5.97 13.90 -0.21
N GLY A 84 -6.42 15.08 -0.58
CA GLY A 84 -7.45 15.85 0.13
C GLY A 84 -7.01 16.36 1.50
N ALA A 85 -7.91 16.32 2.50
CA ALA A 85 -7.64 16.85 3.84
C ALA A 85 -6.45 16.17 4.53
N GLY A 86 -6.16 14.90 4.18
CA GLY A 86 -4.99 14.19 4.68
C GLY A 86 -3.68 14.88 4.29
N PHE A 87 -3.56 15.34 3.04
CA PHE A 87 -2.39 16.07 2.59
C PHE A 87 -2.15 17.36 3.40
N TRP A 88 -3.17 18.19 3.57
CA TRP A 88 -3.03 19.48 4.24
C TRP A 88 -2.67 19.37 5.72
N ARG A 89 -3.08 18.30 6.38
CA ARG A 89 -2.62 17.99 7.74
C ARG A 89 -1.11 17.74 7.76
N GLU A 90 -0.62 16.89 6.86
CA GLU A 90 0.81 16.56 6.77
C GLU A 90 1.63 17.75 6.24
N ALA A 91 1.02 18.62 5.43
CA ALA A 91 1.65 19.84 4.90
C ALA A 91 2.15 20.77 6.01
N ALA A 92 1.47 20.84 7.16
CA ALA A 92 1.91 21.61 8.32
C ALA A 92 3.24 21.07 8.88
N PHE A 93 3.39 19.75 8.99
CA PHE A 93 4.64 19.12 9.44
C PHE A 93 5.76 19.29 8.41
N MET A 94 5.44 19.18 7.12
CA MET A 94 6.41 19.45 6.05
C MET A 94 6.88 20.91 6.08
N GLY A 95 5.98 21.87 6.28
CA GLY A 95 6.32 23.30 6.42
C GLY A 95 7.29 23.55 7.58
N ALA A 96 7.04 22.95 8.74
CA ALA A 96 7.95 23.02 9.88
C ALA A 96 9.32 22.38 9.60
N ALA A 97 9.34 21.24 8.90
CA ALA A 97 10.58 20.59 8.47
C ALA A 97 11.39 21.46 7.52
N PHE A 98 10.74 22.06 6.50
CA PHE A 98 11.40 22.97 5.57
C PHE A 98 11.97 24.20 6.28
N ALA A 99 11.20 24.80 7.22
CA ALA A 99 11.66 25.93 8.02
C ALA A 99 12.86 25.58 8.91
N ALA A 100 12.94 24.33 9.38
CA ALA A 100 14.07 23.81 10.14
C ALA A 100 15.28 23.36 9.25
N GLY A 101 15.17 23.48 7.92
CA GLY A 101 16.22 23.06 6.99
C GLY A 101 16.39 21.53 6.89
N CYS A 102 15.40 20.75 7.31
CA CYS A 102 15.43 19.30 7.22
C CYS A 102 15.09 18.82 5.81
N PRO A 103 15.82 17.84 5.24
CA PRO A 103 15.41 17.21 4.00
C PRO A 103 14.11 16.42 4.21
N VAL A 104 13.16 16.63 3.31
CA VAL A 104 11.85 15.98 3.34
C VAL A 104 11.76 14.94 2.22
N VAL A 105 11.47 13.70 2.58
CA VAL A 105 11.04 12.64 1.67
C VAL A 105 9.52 12.64 1.68
N LEU A 106 8.91 12.98 0.57
CA LEU A 106 7.46 13.05 0.43
C LEU A 106 6.94 11.79 -0.27
N HIS A 107 6.24 10.92 0.46
CA HIS A 107 5.73 9.67 -0.08
C HIS A 107 4.23 9.77 -0.39
N LEU A 108 3.89 9.79 -1.67
CA LEU A 108 2.51 9.92 -2.14
C LEU A 108 1.81 8.56 -2.19
N HIS A 109 0.63 8.49 -1.55
CA HIS A 109 -0.24 7.32 -1.57
C HIS A 109 -1.62 7.66 -2.12
N GLY A 110 -2.06 6.94 -3.13
CA GLY A 110 -3.36 7.16 -3.75
C GLY A 110 -3.32 8.11 -4.95
N ASN A 111 -4.50 8.37 -5.48
CA ASN A 111 -4.77 9.34 -6.55
C ASN A 111 -5.53 10.55 -5.97
N GLY A 112 -5.94 11.47 -6.84
CA GLY A 112 -6.75 12.62 -6.44
C GLY A 112 -5.95 13.77 -5.83
N PHE A 113 -4.64 13.81 -6.03
CA PHE A 113 -3.85 15.00 -5.78
C PHE A 113 -4.12 16.03 -6.89
N ASP A 114 -4.25 17.29 -6.49
CA ASP A 114 -4.36 18.40 -7.42
C ASP A 114 -3.04 19.17 -7.54
N ARG A 115 -3.01 20.16 -8.44
CA ARG A 115 -1.80 20.94 -8.71
C ARG A 115 -1.41 21.89 -7.58
N SER A 116 -2.25 22.09 -6.57
CA SER A 116 -1.97 22.98 -5.42
C SER A 116 -0.77 22.49 -4.60
N ILE A 117 -0.47 21.19 -4.63
CA ILE A 117 0.67 20.61 -3.91
C ILE A 117 2.02 20.82 -4.61
N ARG A 118 2.06 21.46 -5.79
CA ARG A 118 3.27 21.64 -6.60
C ARG A 118 4.45 22.18 -5.79
N TRP A 119 4.22 23.17 -4.97
CA TRP A 119 5.29 23.77 -4.17
C TRP A 119 5.95 22.72 -3.25
N PHE A 120 5.17 21.89 -2.58
CA PHE A 120 5.69 20.82 -1.71
C PHE A 120 6.48 19.76 -2.49
N LEU A 121 6.03 19.42 -3.70
CA LEU A 121 6.74 18.49 -4.59
C LEU A 121 8.11 19.06 -5.01
N GLU A 122 8.20 20.35 -5.27
CA GLU A 122 9.43 21.03 -5.71
C GLU A 122 10.39 21.32 -4.54
N GLN A 123 9.90 21.42 -3.29
CA GLN A 123 10.72 21.59 -2.09
C GLN A 123 11.20 20.28 -1.49
N ALA A 124 10.54 19.18 -1.75
CA ALA A 124 10.94 17.88 -1.24
C ALA A 124 12.32 17.48 -1.77
N ALA A 125 13.16 16.90 -0.91
CA ALA A 125 14.44 16.33 -1.32
C ALA A 125 14.24 15.19 -2.31
N VAL A 126 13.20 14.35 -2.07
CA VAL A 126 12.77 13.27 -2.96
C VAL A 126 11.25 13.06 -2.80
N VAL A 127 10.56 12.83 -3.91
CA VAL A 127 9.16 12.40 -3.94
C VAL A 127 9.10 10.92 -4.24
N CYS A 128 8.63 10.10 -3.29
CA CYS A 128 8.42 8.67 -3.47
C CYS A 128 7.01 8.40 -4.00
N VAL A 129 6.91 7.53 -5.00
CA VAL A 129 5.65 7.08 -5.59
C VAL A 129 5.68 5.57 -5.83
N SER A 130 4.53 4.90 -5.82
CA SER A 130 4.46 3.44 -5.93
C SER A 130 4.41 2.90 -7.36
N CYS A 131 4.15 3.75 -8.38
CA CYS A 131 3.97 3.34 -9.77
C CYS A 131 4.41 4.43 -10.75
N GLU A 132 4.63 4.02 -12.00
CA GLU A 132 5.08 4.91 -13.08
C GLU A 132 4.02 5.96 -13.42
N ALA A 133 2.74 5.59 -13.43
CA ALA A 133 1.64 6.53 -13.67
C ALA A 133 1.69 7.71 -12.68
N ALA A 134 1.96 7.44 -11.39
CA ALA A 134 2.12 8.48 -10.39
C ALA A 134 3.40 9.32 -10.64
N ARG A 135 4.50 8.70 -11.08
CA ARG A 135 5.74 9.41 -11.44
C ARG A 135 5.50 10.39 -12.60
N VAL A 136 4.81 9.92 -13.64
CA VAL A 136 4.45 10.76 -14.79
C VAL A 136 3.61 11.94 -14.36
N TRP A 137 2.62 11.71 -13.49
CA TRP A 137 1.78 12.77 -12.94
C TRP A 137 2.62 13.80 -12.16
N VAL A 138 3.47 13.37 -11.22
CA VAL A 138 4.33 14.28 -10.45
C VAL A 138 5.19 15.11 -11.39
N LYS A 139 5.84 14.50 -12.38
CA LYS A 139 6.68 15.22 -13.35
C LYS A 139 5.88 16.19 -14.21
N SER A 140 4.61 15.94 -14.47
CA SER A 140 3.72 16.86 -15.19
C SER A 140 3.38 18.12 -14.39
N VAL A 141 3.34 18.00 -13.05
CA VAL A 141 3.01 19.09 -12.12
C VAL A 141 4.27 19.82 -11.65
N ALA A 142 5.32 19.08 -11.32
CA ALA A 142 6.57 19.56 -10.71
C ALA A 142 7.77 18.97 -11.46
N ARG A 143 8.15 19.57 -12.58
CA ARG A 143 9.22 19.05 -13.46
C ARG A 143 10.57 18.89 -12.77
N ARG A 144 10.85 19.75 -11.76
CA ARG A 144 12.12 19.76 -11.01
C ARG A 144 12.15 18.78 -9.85
N ALA A 145 11.01 18.23 -9.43
CA ALA A 145 10.97 17.27 -8.34
C ALA A 145 11.83 16.04 -8.66
N ASP A 146 12.66 15.62 -7.72
CA ASP A 146 13.32 14.33 -7.81
C ASP A 146 12.30 13.24 -7.42
N VAL A 147 12.10 12.23 -8.30
CA VAL A 147 11.04 11.24 -8.11
C VAL A 147 11.60 9.84 -8.12
N LEU A 148 11.38 9.14 -7.02
CA LEU A 148 11.80 7.75 -6.81
C LEU A 148 10.60 6.81 -6.87
N LEU A 149 10.69 5.74 -7.65
CA LEU A 149 9.75 4.63 -7.57
C LEU A 149 10.08 3.79 -6.33
N ALA A 150 9.21 3.84 -5.34
CA ALA A 150 9.32 3.13 -4.08
C ALA A 150 8.14 2.15 -3.94
N PRO A 151 8.28 0.91 -4.43
CA PRO A 151 7.20 -0.07 -4.38
C PRO A 151 6.91 -0.47 -2.93
N PRO A 152 5.62 -0.72 -2.57
CA PRO A 152 5.28 -1.22 -1.24
C PRO A 152 5.83 -2.64 -1.06
N PRO A 153 6.49 -2.95 0.07
CA PRO A 153 6.92 -4.32 0.35
C PRO A 153 5.70 -5.19 0.68
N VAL A 154 5.58 -6.33 0.01
CA VAL A 154 4.51 -7.30 0.23
C VAL A 154 5.10 -8.68 0.43
N ALA A 155 4.73 -9.33 1.53
CA ALA A 155 5.19 -10.70 1.81
C ALA A 155 4.66 -11.67 0.75
N ILE A 156 5.54 -12.56 0.29
CA ILE A 156 5.16 -13.59 -0.69
C ILE A 156 4.62 -14.79 0.07
N THR A 157 3.39 -15.18 -0.27
CA THR A 157 2.70 -16.31 0.37
C THR A 157 2.55 -17.47 -0.62
N VAL A 158 2.76 -18.67 -0.15
CA VAL A 158 2.50 -19.89 -0.93
C VAL A 158 1.30 -20.60 -0.29
N PRO A 159 0.12 -20.58 -0.91
CA PRO A 159 -1.03 -21.30 -0.38
C PRO A 159 -0.88 -22.80 -0.63
N GLU A 160 -1.17 -23.60 0.39
CA GLU A 160 -1.18 -25.08 0.32
C GLU A 160 -2.58 -25.67 0.09
N VAL A 161 -3.59 -24.82 -0.17
CA VAL A 161 -5.00 -25.20 -0.08
C VAL A 161 -5.68 -25.24 -1.45
N THR A 162 -6.57 -26.24 -1.64
CA THR A 162 -7.52 -26.25 -2.77
C THR A 162 -8.47 -25.05 -2.65
N ARG A 163 -8.51 -24.21 -3.68
CA ARG A 163 -9.32 -22.98 -3.68
C ARG A 163 -10.76 -23.29 -4.11
N PRO A 164 -11.76 -23.01 -3.25
CA PRO A 164 -13.18 -23.12 -3.61
C PRO A 164 -13.56 -22.05 -4.65
N ASN A 165 -14.83 -22.06 -5.13
CA ASN A 165 -15.37 -21.02 -6.01
C ASN A 165 -15.62 -19.70 -5.25
N LEU A 166 -14.55 -19.10 -4.76
CA LEU A 166 -14.58 -17.87 -3.96
C LEU A 166 -13.94 -16.70 -4.74
N VAL A 167 -14.75 -15.71 -5.02
CA VAL A 167 -14.29 -14.40 -5.49
C VAL A 167 -14.06 -13.51 -4.27
N LEU A 168 -12.91 -12.88 -4.20
CA LEU A 168 -12.52 -12.00 -3.11
C LEU A 168 -12.43 -10.55 -3.60
N PHE A 169 -13.10 -9.65 -2.91
CA PHE A 169 -12.94 -8.20 -3.02
C PHE A 169 -12.35 -7.66 -1.73
N LEU A 170 -11.21 -6.94 -1.81
CA LEU A 170 -10.58 -6.25 -0.68
C LEU A 170 -10.47 -4.76 -0.98
N GLY A 171 -11.27 -3.95 -0.32
CA GLY A 171 -11.28 -2.51 -0.51
C GLY A 171 -12.52 -1.84 0.09
N HIS A 172 -12.57 -0.52 -0.04
CA HIS A 172 -13.75 0.24 0.36
C HIS A 172 -14.98 -0.16 -0.46
N LEU A 173 -16.10 -0.38 0.23
CA LEU A 173 -17.40 -0.70 -0.38
C LEU A 173 -18.05 0.59 -0.93
N GLU A 174 -17.57 1.03 -2.09
CA GLU A 174 -17.99 2.24 -2.76
C GLU A 174 -18.06 2.07 -4.28
N ALA A 175 -18.89 2.85 -4.96
CA ALA A 175 -19.08 2.75 -6.40
C ALA A 175 -17.77 2.90 -7.18
N GLN A 176 -16.87 3.78 -6.73
CA GLN A 176 -15.58 4.00 -7.40
C GLN A 176 -14.67 2.76 -7.39
N LYS A 177 -14.88 1.81 -6.49
CA LYS A 177 -14.15 0.53 -6.47
C LYS A 177 -14.84 -0.57 -7.28
N GLY A 178 -15.96 -0.24 -7.96
CA GLY A 178 -16.65 -1.14 -8.87
C GLY A 178 -17.42 -2.27 -8.18
N ILE A 179 -17.76 -2.12 -6.89
CA ILE A 179 -18.43 -3.18 -6.14
C ILE A 179 -19.80 -3.54 -6.72
N TYR A 180 -20.56 -2.56 -7.24
CA TYR A 180 -21.87 -2.79 -7.84
C TYR A 180 -21.76 -3.56 -9.16
N ASP A 181 -20.77 -3.24 -10.01
CA ASP A 181 -20.49 -3.99 -11.23
C ASP A 181 -20.08 -5.43 -10.94
N LEU A 182 -19.29 -5.61 -9.86
CA LEU A 182 -18.89 -6.93 -9.40
C LEU A 182 -20.09 -7.77 -8.96
N LEU A 183 -21.03 -7.20 -8.21
CA LEU A 183 -22.26 -7.89 -7.79
C LEU A 183 -23.11 -8.34 -9.00
N GLU A 184 -23.26 -7.49 -10.01
CA GLU A 184 -23.98 -7.87 -11.23
C GLU A 184 -23.27 -8.98 -12.01
N ALA A 185 -21.94 -8.91 -12.13
CA ALA A 185 -21.18 -9.96 -12.77
C ALA A 185 -21.28 -11.28 -12.01
N VAL A 186 -21.19 -11.25 -10.68
CA VAL A 186 -21.35 -12.43 -9.81
C VAL A 186 -22.74 -13.06 -9.97
N ALA A 187 -23.80 -12.22 -10.02
CA ALA A 187 -25.16 -12.71 -10.23
C ALA A 187 -25.30 -13.51 -11.54
N ARG A 188 -24.69 -13.04 -12.62
CA ARG A 188 -24.68 -13.72 -13.92
C ARG A 188 -23.84 -14.99 -13.90
N VAL A 189 -22.65 -14.95 -13.27
CA VAL A 189 -21.76 -16.12 -13.19
C VAL A 189 -22.38 -17.24 -12.37
N ARG A 190 -23.17 -16.94 -11.33
CA ARG A 190 -23.88 -17.95 -10.52
C ARG A 190 -24.84 -18.84 -11.31
N ALA A 191 -25.34 -18.37 -12.44
CA ALA A 191 -26.17 -19.20 -13.31
C ALA A 191 -25.43 -20.43 -13.86
N VAL A 192 -24.09 -20.36 -13.96
CA VAL A 192 -23.25 -21.46 -14.46
C VAL A 192 -22.28 -22.01 -13.39
N VAL A 193 -22.09 -21.31 -12.29
CA VAL A 193 -21.28 -21.71 -11.11
C VAL A 193 -22.13 -21.48 -9.85
N PRO A 194 -23.12 -22.37 -9.55
CA PRO A 194 -24.09 -22.13 -8.47
C PRO A 194 -23.50 -22.01 -7.06
N ASP A 195 -22.36 -22.67 -6.82
CA ASP A 195 -21.62 -22.64 -5.55
C ASP A 195 -20.69 -21.44 -5.40
N LEU A 196 -20.68 -20.50 -6.36
CA LEU A 196 -19.92 -19.26 -6.28
C LEU A 196 -20.26 -18.47 -5.01
N ARG A 197 -19.21 -18.05 -4.31
CA ARG A 197 -19.28 -17.12 -3.16
C ARG A 197 -18.49 -15.87 -3.45
N LEU A 198 -19.00 -14.73 -3.02
CA LEU A 198 -18.30 -13.44 -3.01
C LEU A 198 -18.04 -13.05 -1.57
N VAL A 199 -16.78 -12.81 -1.22
CA VAL A 199 -16.41 -12.21 0.06
C VAL A 199 -15.96 -10.79 -0.19
N CYS A 200 -16.64 -9.84 0.48
CA CYS A 200 -16.33 -8.42 0.48
C CYS A 200 -15.71 -8.05 1.83
N ALA A 201 -14.42 -7.73 1.83
CA ALA A 201 -13.69 -7.33 3.03
C ALA A 201 -13.24 -5.87 2.91
N GLY A 202 -13.70 -5.05 3.84
CA GLY A 202 -13.46 -3.61 3.91
C GLY A 202 -14.62 -2.87 4.52
N ASP A 203 -14.39 -1.58 4.78
CA ASP A 203 -15.41 -0.65 5.27
C ASP A 203 -16.11 0.06 4.09
N GLY A 204 -17.13 0.85 4.37
CA GLY A 204 -17.88 1.63 3.40
C GLY A 204 -19.37 1.39 3.48
N ASP A 205 -20.10 1.57 2.38
CA ASP A 205 -21.55 1.44 2.30
C ASP A 205 -22.01 -0.03 2.27
N ARG A 206 -21.78 -0.74 3.39
CA ARG A 206 -22.22 -2.13 3.54
C ARG A 206 -23.73 -2.31 3.36
N ILE A 207 -24.53 -1.35 3.85
CA ILE A 207 -26.00 -1.45 3.82
C ILE A 207 -26.48 -1.35 2.37
N GLY A 208 -26.06 -0.31 1.63
CA GLY A 208 -26.44 -0.14 0.23
C GLY A 208 -25.98 -1.30 -0.67
N VAL A 209 -24.75 -1.78 -0.44
CA VAL A 209 -24.20 -2.93 -1.19
C VAL A 209 -24.98 -4.22 -0.88
N ALA A 210 -25.38 -4.46 0.39
CA ALA A 210 -26.18 -5.62 0.78
C ALA A 210 -27.59 -5.57 0.16
N HIS A 211 -28.28 -4.44 0.23
CA HIS A 211 -29.58 -4.26 -0.45
C HIS A 211 -29.47 -4.45 -1.97
N TYR A 212 -28.34 -4.05 -2.57
CA TYR A 212 -28.15 -4.30 -3.99
C TYR A 212 -27.99 -5.79 -4.30
N ALA A 213 -27.26 -6.54 -3.46
CA ALA A 213 -27.13 -7.99 -3.58
C ALA A 213 -28.50 -8.71 -3.41
N GLU A 214 -29.34 -8.24 -2.49
CA GLU A 214 -30.72 -8.73 -2.32
C GLU A 214 -31.55 -8.53 -3.59
N ARG A 215 -31.53 -7.34 -4.19
CA ARG A 215 -32.25 -7.05 -5.44
C ARG A 215 -31.79 -7.92 -6.61
N LEU A 216 -30.52 -8.33 -6.61
CA LEU A 216 -29.97 -9.24 -7.61
C LEU A 216 -30.24 -10.72 -7.31
N GLY A 217 -30.85 -11.04 -6.16
CA GLY A 217 -31.14 -12.42 -5.74
C GLY A 217 -29.90 -13.25 -5.38
N ILE A 218 -28.83 -12.57 -4.92
CA ILE A 218 -27.54 -13.23 -4.57
C ILE A 218 -27.08 -12.98 -3.13
N ALA A 219 -27.95 -12.48 -2.27
CA ALA A 219 -27.61 -12.17 -0.88
C ALA A 219 -27.03 -13.36 -0.12
N ASP A 220 -27.49 -14.57 -0.41
CA ASP A 220 -26.99 -15.85 0.15
C ASP A 220 -25.54 -16.16 -0.23
N ALA A 221 -25.08 -15.62 -1.35
CA ALA A 221 -23.72 -15.85 -1.86
C ALA A 221 -22.72 -14.76 -1.45
N VAL A 222 -23.18 -13.64 -0.92
CA VAL A 222 -22.32 -12.49 -0.58
C VAL A 222 -22.09 -12.44 0.92
N LYS A 223 -20.82 -12.46 1.33
CA LYS A 223 -20.42 -12.31 2.73
C LYS A 223 -19.63 -11.01 2.92
N PHE A 224 -20.05 -10.21 3.89
CA PHE A 224 -19.34 -9.01 4.33
C PHE A 224 -18.60 -9.30 5.63
N THR A 225 -17.29 -9.09 5.64
CA THR A 225 -16.46 -9.31 6.83
C THR A 225 -16.19 -8.02 7.61
N GLY A 226 -16.46 -6.86 6.99
CA GLY A 226 -15.91 -5.60 7.48
C GLY A 226 -14.39 -5.53 7.27
N TRP A 227 -13.73 -4.63 8.01
CA TRP A 227 -12.27 -4.54 7.99
C TRP A 227 -11.63 -5.82 8.54
N VAL A 228 -10.59 -6.30 7.85
CA VAL A 228 -9.81 -7.47 8.28
C VAL A 228 -8.36 -7.07 8.52
N GLY A 229 -7.81 -7.49 9.64
CA GLY A 229 -6.38 -7.35 9.93
C GLY A 229 -5.50 -8.29 9.08
N PRO A 230 -4.16 -8.21 9.26
CA PRO A 230 -3.21 -8.96 8.43
C PRO A 230 -3.47 -10.48 8.39
N SER A 231 -3.75 -11.11 9.53
CA SER A 231 -4.02 -12.56 9.61
C SER A 231 -5.32 -12.95 8.91
N GLY A 232 -6.40 -12.18 9.12
CA GLY A 232 -7.69 -12.42 8.45
C GLY A 232 -7.60 -12.22 6.94
N LYS A 233 -6.88 -11.18 6.49
CA LYS A 233 -6.62 -10.93 5.08
C LYS A 233 -5.84 -12.07 4.43
N ARG A 234 -4.79 -12.54 5.11
CA ARG A 234 -4.02 -13.70 4.65
C ARG A 234 -4.89 -14.94 4.48
N ALA A 235 -5.72 -15.27 5.47
CA ALA A 235 -6.65 -16.41 5.40
C ALA A 235 -7.63 -16.27 4.22
N LEU A 236 -8.17 -15.07 3.95
CA LEU A 236 -9.04 -14.84 2.81
C LEU A 236 -8.31 -15.05 1.47
N LEU A 237 -7.08 -14.54 1.35
CA LEU A 237 -6.27 -14.69 0.14
C LEU A 237 -5.86 -16.14 -0.12
N GLU A 238 -5.58 -16.92 0.91
CA GLU A 238 -5.25 -18.34 0.79
C GLU A 238 -6.42 -19.14 0.19
N HIS A 239 -7.66 -18.77 0.48
CA HIS A 239 -8.86 -19.46 0.01
C HIS A 239 -9.48 -18.87 -1.26
N ALA A 240 -9.06 -17.68 -1.71
CA ALA A 240 -9.63 -17.03 -2.87
C ALA A 240 -9.25 -17.75 -4.18
N ALA A 241 -10.24 -18.09 -5.01
CA ALA A 241 -10.01 -18.57 -6.36
C ALA A 241 -9.68 -17.43 -7.33
N VAL A 242 -10.29 -16.27 -7.14
CA VAL A 242 -10.11 -15.06 -7.95
C VAL A 242 -10.16 -13.84 -7.04
N PHE A 243 -9.27 -12.90 -7.24
CA PHE A 243 -9.36 -11.56 -6.68
C PHE A 243 -9.96 -10.62 -7.72
N ALA A 244 -11.00 -9.85 -7.35
CA ALA A 244 -11.67 -8.93 -8.25
C ALA A 244 -11.65 -7.49 -7.72
N LEU A 245 -11.16 -6.55 -8.55
CA LEU A 245 -11.16 -5.12 -8.26
C LEU A 245 -11.46 -4.31 -9.54
N PRO A 246 -12.72 -4.27 -10.01
CA PRO A 246 -13.11 -3.54 -11.22
C PRO A 246 -13.28 -2.04 -10.95
N ALA A 247 -12.25 -1.41 -10.40
CA ALA A 247 -12.27 -0.04 -9.93
C ALA A 247 -12.30 0.97 -11.09
N TYR A 248 -13.01 2.09 -10.89
CA TYR A 248 -13.01 3.25 -11.79
C TYR A 248 -11.79 4.16 -11.55
N ASP A 249 -11.28 4.11 -10.33
CA ASP A 249 -10.08 4.85 -9.93
C ASP A 249 -9.30 4.11 -8.85
N ALA A 250 -8.00 4.00 -9.08
CA ALA A 250 -7.04 3.46 -8.12
C ALA A 250 -5.64 3.96 -8.47
N ALA A 251 -4.77 4.16 -7.46
CA ALA A 251 -3.35 4.36 -7.72
C ALA A 251 -2.67 3.00 -8.02
N LEU A 252 -2.05 2.40 -7.03
CA LEU A 252 -1.60 1.00 -7.07
C LEU A 252 -2.09 0.32 -5.80
N PRO A 253 -3.20 -0.46 -5.87
CA PRO A 253 -3.79 -1.07 -4.68
C PRO A 253 -2.86 -2.13 -4.08
N VAL A 254 -2.51 -1.96 -2.81
CA VAL A 254 -1.69 -2.96 -2.07
C VAL A 254 -2.40 -4.31 -2.03
N SER A 255 -3.74 -4.31 -1.86
CA SER A 255 -4.55 -5.54 -1.85
C SER A 255 -4.46 -6.35 -3.15
N LEU A 256 -4.30 -5.69 -4.29
CA LEU A 256 -4.05 -6.35 -5.58
C LEU A 256 -2.69 -7.06 -5.56
N ILE A 257 -1.64 -6.39 -5.09
CA ILE A 257 -0.30 -6.98 -5.01
C ILE A 257 -0.28 -8.12 -4.00
N GLU A 258 -0.99 -7.99 -2.89
CA GLU A 258 -1.15 -9.06 -1.89
C GLU A 258 -1.86 -10.30 -2.48
N ALA A 259 -2.90 -10.09 -3.30
CA ALA A 259 -3.57 -11.18 -4.02
C ALA A 259 -2.62 -11.87 -5.02
N MET A 260 -1.88 -11.07 -5.78
CA MET A 260 -0.86 -11.58 -6.69
C MET A 260 0.23 -12.36 -5.95
N SER A 261 0.70 -11.85 -4.80
CA SER A 261 1.73 -12.49 -3.97
C SER A 261 1.28 -13.86 -3.42
N ALA A 262 -0.01 -13.99 -3.14
CA ALA A 262 -0.64 -15.26 -2.74
C ALA A 262 -0.92 -16.20 -3.94
N GLY A 263 -0.54 -15.80 -5.15
CA GLY A 263 -0.80 -16.59 -6.37
C GLY A 263 -2.29 -16.69 -6.71
N VAL A 264 -3.08 -15.68 -6.35
CA VAL A 264 -4.48 -15.54 -6.76
C VAL A 264 -4.51 -14.86 -8.11
N PRO A 265 -5.14 -15.44 -9.15
CA PRO A 265 -5.34 -14.73 -10.40
C PRO A 265 -6.26 -13.53 -10.17
N VAL A 266 -5.97 -12.41 -10.84
CA VAL A 266 -6.66 -11.14 -10.61
C VAL A 266 -7.54 -10.76 -11.79
N VAL A 267 -8.69 -10.14 -11.51
CA VAL A 267 -9.52 -9.43 -12.49
C VAL A 267 -9.63 -7.99 -12.01
N ALA A 268 -9.08 -7.05 -12.75
CA ALA A 268 -9.02 -5.66 -12.33
C ALA A 268 -9.23 -4.71 -13.51
N SER A 269 -9.49 -3.44 -13.23
CA SER A 269 -9.58 -2.43 -14.30
C SER A 269 -8.20 -1.81 -14.59
N PRO A 270 -7.93 -1.43 -15.86
CA PRO A 270 -6.65 -0.84 -16.28
C PRO A 270 -6.56 0.64 -15.87
N VAL A 271 -6.65 0.94 -14.58
CA VAL A 271 -6.56 2.30 -14.01
C VAL A 271 -5.32 2.44 -13.14
N GLY A 272 -4.77 3.66 -13.09
CA GLY A 272 -3.57 3.98 -12.31
C GLY A 272 -2.39 3.09 -12.63
N GLY A 273 -1.77 2.52 -11.59
CA GLY A 273 -0.62 1.61 -11.73
C GLY A 273 -0.99 0.14 -11.97
N ILE A 274 -2.29 -0.21 -12.05
CA ILE A 274 -2.72 -1.62 -12.24
C ILE A 274 -2.16 -2.22 -13.54
N PRO A 275 -2.18 -1.53 -14.70
CA PRO A 275 -1.62 -2.08 -15.95
C PRO A 275 -0.10 -2.31 -15.92
N GLU A 276 0.59 -1.69 -14.96
CA GLU A 276 2.04 -1.89 -14.81
C GLU A 276 2.39 -3.23 -14.13
N VAL A 277 1.43 -3.83 -13.44
CA VAL A 277 1.64 -5.04 -12.62
C VAL A 277 0.83 -6.24 -13.09
N VAL A 278 -0.31 -6.01 -13.71
CA VAL A 278 -1.16 -7.06 -14.28
C VAL A 278 -0.92 -7.14 -15.79
N ALA A 279 -0.31 -8.23 -16.23
CA ALA A 279 -0.20 -8.55 -17.65
C ALA A 279 -1.51 -9.24 -18.09
N ASP A 280 -2.29 -8.56 -18.93
CA ASP A 280 -3.58 -9.06 -19.41
C ASP A 280 -3.43 -10.39 -20.13
N GLY A 281 -4.30 -11.36 -19.77
CA GLY A 281 -4.25 -12.73 -20.29
C GLY A 281 -3.11 -13.60 -19.75
N ALA A 282 -2.14 -13.05 -19.01
CA ALA A 282 -0.99 -13.77 -18.49
C ALA A 282 -0.99 -13.89 -16.96
N SER A 283 -1.08 -12.80 -16.21
CA SER A 283 -1.13 -12.81 -14.74
C SER A 283 -2.51 -12.46 -14.17
N GLY A 284 -3.46 -12.14 -15.04
CA GLY A 284 -4.83 -11.78 -14.70
C GLY A 284 -5.57 -11.29 -15.93
N PHE A 285 -6.75 -10.72 -15.73
CA PHE A 285 -7.52 -10.04 -16.78
C PHE A 285 -7.69 -8.57 -16.45
N LEU A 286 -7.49 -7.71 -17.45
CA LEU A 286 -7.79 -6.29 -17.40
C LEU A 286 -9.13 -6.03 -18.09
N VAL A 287 -10.10 -5.49 -17.34
CA VAL A 287 -11.46 -5.22 -17.78
C VAL A 287 -11.74 -3.74 -17.66
N ALA A 288 -12.20 -3.09 -18.72
CA ALA A 288 -12.54 -1.67 -18.68
C ALA A 288 -13.55 -1.38 -17.56
N PRO A 289 -13.41 -0.24 -16.84
CA PRO A 289 -14.39 0.15 -15.85
C PRO A 289 -15.81 0.18 -16.45
N GLY A 290 -16.79 -0.41 -15.77
CA GLY A 290 -18.18 -0.48 -16.23
C GLY A 290 -18.48 -1.57 -17.26
N ASP A 291 -17.48 -2.27 -17.80
CA ASP A 291 -17.73 -3.41 -18.72
C ASP A 291 -18.09 -4.67 -17.92
N LYS A 292 -19.32 -4.73 -17.48
CA LYS A 292 -19.90 -5.84 -16.71
C LYS A 292 -19.87 -7.16 -17.46
N GLY A 293 -19.96 -7.12 -18.80
CA GLY A 293 -19.92 -8.31 -19.63
C GLY A 293 -18.52 -8.91 -19.72
N ALA A 294 -17.49 -8.09 -19.89
CA ALA A 294 -16.11 -8.56 -19.84
C ALA A 294 -15.74 -9.05 -18.42
N LEU A 295 -16.22 -8.36 -17.37
CA LEU A 295 -16.02 -8.78 -15.98
C LEU A 295 -16.62 -10.17 -15.72
N GLU A 296 -17.87 -10.39 -16.14
CA GLU A 296 -18.53 -11.69 -16.08
C GLU A 296 -17.71 -12.78 -16.78
N ARG A 297 -17.32 -12.54 -18.05
CA ARG A 297 -16.54 -13.52 -18.83
C ARG A 297 -15.21 -13.85 -18.17
N ALA A 298 -14.51 -12.86 -17.65
CA ALA A 298 -13.22 -13.04 -16.97
C ALA A 298 -13.38 -13.89 -15.70
N LEU A 299 -14.36 -13.55 -14.84
CA LEU A 299 -14.65 -14.31 -13.62
C LEU A 299 -15.05 -15.75 -13.94
N ARG A 300 -16.00 -15.95 -14.84
CA ARG A 300 -16.47 -17.26 -15.26
C ARG A 300 -15.33 -18.13 -15.78
N ARG A 301 -14.48 -17.55 -16.61
CA ARG A 301 -13.34 -18.25 -17.20
C ARG A 301 -12.35 -18.73 -16.14
N LEU A 302 -11.99 -17.89 -15.17
CA LEU A 302 -11.08 -18.26 -14.09
C LEU A 302 -11.68 -19.27 -13.10
N LEU A 303 -13.01 -19.24 -12.90
CA LEU A 303 -13.68 -20.17 -12.02
C LEU A 303 -13.86 -21.56 -12.65
N ILE A 304 -14.01 -21.65 -13.97
CA ILE A 304 -14.21 -22.92 -14.69
C ILE A 304 -12.88 -23.51 -15.16
N GLU A 305 -12.03 -22.73 -15.79
CA GLU A 305 -10.74 -23.17 -16.35
C GLU A 305 -9.65 -23.18 -15.27
N ARG A 306 -9.67 -24.18 -14.37
CA ARG A 306 -8.75 -24.28 -13.21
C ARG A 306 -7.28 -24.25 -13.59
N ALA A 307 -6.92 -24.90 -14.70
CA ALA A 307 -5.53 -24.87 -15.20
C ALA A 307 -5.10 -23.47 -15.63
N LEU A 308 -5.99 -22.68 -16.24
CA LEU A 308 -5.73 -21.29 -16.58
C LEU A 308 -5.55 -20.44 -15.33
N ALA A 309 -6.46 -20.57 -14.36
CA ALA A 309 -6.39 -19.84 -13.09
C ALA A 309 -5.08 -20.15 -12.34
N ALA A 310 -4.66 -21.41 -12.29
CA ALA A 310 -3.41 -21.81 -11.67
C ALA A 310 -2.18 -21.19 -12.37
N ARG A 311 -2.13 -21.21 -13.72
CA ARG A 311 -1.05 -20.58 -14.50
C ARG A 311 -1.00 -19.08 -14.25
N MET A 312 -2.15 -18.39 -14.32
CA MET A 312 -2.22 -16.96 -14.11
C MET A 312 -1.83 -16.58 -12.68
N GLY A 313 -2.28 -17.34 -11.69
CA GLY A 313 -1.90 -17.13 -10.30
C GLY A 313 -0.39 -17.30 -10.07
N ALA A 314 0.23 -18.31 -10.70
CA ALA A 314 1.68 -18.50 -10.65
C ALA A 314 2.43 -17.33 -11.28
N ALA A 315 2.00 -16.84 -12.44
CA ALA A 315 2.58 -15.68 -13.11
C ALA A 315 2.38 -14.38 -12.29
N ALA A 316 1.20 -14.20 -11.68
CA ALA A 316 0.92 -13.09 -10.77
C ALA A 316 1.89 -13.09 -9.58
N ARG A 317 2.08 -14.25 -8.93
CA ARG A 317 3.01 -14.38 -7.81
C ARG A 317 4.45 -14.11 -8.21
N GLU A 318 4.89 -14.57 -9.37
CA GLU A 318 6.23 -14.30 -9.85
C GLU A 318 6.46 -12.80 -10.08
N THR A 319 5.48 -12.11 -10.68
CA THR A 319 5.52 -10.65 -10.85
C THR A 319 5.59 -9.93 -9.49
N ALA A 320 4.77 -10.35 -8.52
CA ALA A 320 4.78 -9.80 -7.17
C ALA A 320 6.13 -10.03 -6.49
N ARG A 321 6.70 -11.24 -6.59
CA ARG A 321 8.00 -11.60 -6.01
C ARG A 321 9.14 -10.78 -6.59
N ALA A 322 9.15 -10.62 -7.91
CA ALA A 322 10.23 -9.91 -8.59
C ALA A 322 10.30 -8.41 -8.26
N ARG A 323 9.15 -7.78 -7.93
CA ARG A 323 9.04 -6.32 -7.78
C ARG A 323 8.72 -5.86 -6.37
N TYR A 324 7.94 -6.63 -5.59
CA TYR A 324 7.32 -6.22 -4.33
C TYR A 324 7.75 -7.04 -3.12
N ALA A 325 8.49 -8.13 -3.32
CA ALA A 325 9.05 -8.87 -2.19
C ALA A 325 9.90 -7.93 -1.31
N PRO A 326 9.86 -8.07 0.03
CA PRO A 326 10.55 -7.15 0.93
C PRO A 326 12.03 -6.98 0.61
N GLU A 327 12.71 -8.06 0.21
CA GLU A 327 14.12 -8.07 -0.21
C GLU A 327 14.39 -7.31 -1.52
N ARG A 328 13.34 -6.94 -2.26
CA ARG A 328 13.41 -6.12 -3.47
C ARG A 328 12.96 -4.69 -3.23
N ALA A 329 11.89 -4.52 -2.46
CA ALA A 329 11.27 -3.22 -2.24
C ALA A 329 12.00 -2.39 -1.19
N LEU A 330 12.43 -2.99 -0.07
CA LEU A 330 13.06 -2.25 1.03
C LEU A 330 14.40 -1.61 0.66
N PRO A 331 15.31 -2.26 -0.10
CA PRO A 331 16.57 -1.64 -0.49
C PRO A 331 16.42 -0.31 -1.22
N VAL A 332 15.27 -0.05 -1.87
CA VAL A 332 14.99 1.23 -2.53
C VAL A 332 14.96 2.37 -1.50
N LEU A 333 14.26 2.19 -0.38
CA LEU A 333 14.23 3.18 0.70
C LEU A 333 15.54 3.21 1.49
N GLU A 334 16.18 2.07 1.70
CA GLU A 334 17.45 1.98 2.40
C GLU A 334 18.55 2.75 1.66
N ASN A 335 18.67 2.56 0.34
CA ASN A 335 19.57 3.32 -0.52
C ASN A 335 19.24 4.82 -0.54
N LEU A 336 17.94 5.17 -0.51
CA LEU A 336 17.52 6.57 -0.38
C LEU A 336 18.03 7.18 0.92
N TYR A 337 17.84 6.50 2.06
CA TYR A 337 18.30 7.01 3.36
C TYR A 337 19.83 7.14 3.42
N GLU A 338 20.56 6.19 2.86
CA GLU A 338 22.02 6.28 2.72
C GLU A 338 22.44 7.47 1.85
N SER A 339 21.77 7.68 0.73
CA SER A 339 22.06 8.81 -0.18
C SER A 339 21.82 10.16 0.47
N LEU A 340 20.85 10.25 1.38
CA LEU A 340 20.56 11.41 2.20
C LEU A 340 21.53 11.55 3.39
N GLY A 341 22.45 10.60 3.61
CA GLY A 341 23.45 10.67 4.67
C GLY A 341 23.01 10.10 6.01
N VAL A 342 21.93 9.31 6.07
CA VAL A 342 21.55 8.55 7.27
C VAL A 342 22.31 7.23 7.29
N GLY A 343 22.85 6.81 8.42
CA GLY A 343 23.53 5.52 8.57
C GLY A 343 22.61 4.48 9.22
N ALA A 344 22.72 3.23 8.78
CA ALA A 344 22.05 2.09 9.41
C ALA A 344 22.50 1.89 10.87
N LEU A 345 21.62 1.29 11.69
CA LEU A 345 21.91 1.06 13.13
C LEU A 345 23.06 0.09 13.34
N ALA A 346 23.16 -0.97 12.53
CA ALA A 346 24.25 -1.93 12.60
C ALA A 346 25.64 -1.30 12.46
N ASP A 347 25.76 -0.23 11.69
CA ASP A 347 26.99 0.52 11.52
C ASP A 347 27.32 1.47 12.69
N ARG A 348 26.40 1.62 13.65
CA ARG A 348 26.54 2.50 14.81
C ARG A 348 27.07 1.79 16.05
N THR A 349 27.22 0.47 16.02
CA THR A 349 27.92 -0.27 17.07
C THR A 349 29.34 0.26 17.18
N PRO A 350 29.81 0.74 18.35
CA PRO A 350 31.20 1.16 18.53
C PRO A 350 32.10 -0.04 18.14
N ARG A 351 32.94 0.12 17.14
CA ARG A 351 34.00 -0.83 16.93
C ARG A 351 34.83 -0.80 18.21
N VAL A 352 34.69 -1.82 19.06
CA VAL A 352 35.61 -2.05 20.19
C VAL A 352 36.97 -2.21 19.54
N GLN A 353 37.82 -1.20 19.67
CA GLN A 353 39.21 -1.33 19.27
C GLN A 353 39.79 -2.45 20.12
N PRO A 354 40.42 -3.47 19.52
CA PRO A 354 41.10 -4.49 20.31
C PRO A 354 42.13 -3.79 21.16
N VAL A 355 42.03 -3.96 22.50
CA VAL A 355 43.00 -3.48 23.45
C VAL A 355 44.32 -4.14 23.07
N PRO A 356 45.43 -3.41 22.79
CA PRO A 356 46.68 -4.02 22.48
C PRO A 356 47.15 -4.81 23.72
N LEU A 357 47.34 -6.12 23.56
CA LEU A 357 47.94 -6.98 24.56
C LEU A 357 49.32 -6.41 24.89
N ARG A 358 49.48 -5.82 26.08
CA ARG A 358 50.81 -5.49 26.62
C ARG A 358 51.61 -6.79 26.69
N LYS A 359 52.66 -6.90 25.90
CA LYS A 359 53.68 -7.93 26.10
C LYS A 359 54.24 -7.74 27.50
N ALA A 360 54.04 -8.75 28.35
CA ALA A 360 54.77 -8.83 29.59
C ALA A 360 56.26 -9.01 29.27
N ALA A 361 57.09 -8.16 29.90
CA ALA A 361 58.54 -8.25 29.87
C ALA A 361 59.03 -9.36 30.78
#